data_3af9e64bd7f96b003c8858085956caab
#
_entry.id   3af9e64bd7f96b003c8858085956caab
#
_cell.length_a   1.000
_cell.length_b   1.000
_cell.length_c   1.000
_cell.angle_alpha   90.00
_cell.angle_beta   90.00
_cell.angle_gamma   90.00
#
_symmetry.space_group_name_H-M   'P 1'
#
loop_
_entity.id
_entity.type
_entity.pdbx_description
1 polymer ?
#
loop_
_entity_poly.entity_id
_entity_poly.type
_entity_poly.pdbx_seq_one_letter_code
_entity_poly.pdbx_strand_id
1 'polypeptide(L)'
;YKDSPLDEKNVNYWMPVDQYIGGIEHAILHLLYSRFFTKGLSKCNKKISLSEPFKNLFTQGMVCHESYKDLNGNWLYPEEVQKIDDQNFIKKIDKTKVIVGPAESMSKSKKNTIDPEKMIKNYGADSVRWFILSDSPPEKDVQWSDIGVISANKFLQKVYNLIFLITKRSE
;
A
#
# COMPACT_ATOMS: atom_id res chain seq x y z
N TYR A 1 25.31 15.54 -0.19
CA TYR A 1 26.00 16.74 -0.67
C TYR A 1 26.37 17.60 0.52
N LYS A 2 27.63 18.03 0.58
CA LYS A 2 28.12 18.82 1.74
C LYS A 2 27.83 20.32 1.60
N ASP A 3 27.72 20.82 0.37
CA ASP A 3 27.71 22.24 0.07
C ASP A 3 26.39 22.77 -0.51
N SER A 4 25.45 21.88 -0.84
CA SER A 4 24.15 22.26 -1.38
C SER A 4 23.08 21.23 -0.95
N PRO A 5 21.86 21.66 -0.62
CA PRO A 5 20.76 20.75 -0.30
C PRO A 5 20.30 19.93 -1.52
N LEU A 6 20.60 20.39 -2.73
CA LEU A 6 20.18 19.75 -3.98
C LEU A 6 21.32 19.74 -4.98
N ASP A 7 21.46 18.62 -5.71
CA ASP A 7 22.30 18.55 -6.90
C ASP A 7 21.44 18.87 -8.13
N GLU A 8 21.71 20.01 -8.76
CA GLU A 8 20.91 20.51 -9.88
C GLU A 8 20.86 19.54 -11.07
N LYS A 9 21.99 18.87 -11.40
CA LYS A 9 22.06 17.92 -12.49
C LYS A 9 21.17 16.69 -12.21
N ASN A 10 21.26 16.14 -11.00
CA ASN A 10 20.48 14.98 -10.61
C ASN A 10 18.98 15.33 -10.47
N VAL A 11 18.66 16.51 -9.91
CA VAL A 11 17.26 16.95 -9.83
C VAL A 11 16.65 17.09 -11.22
N ASN A 12 17.32 17.74 -12.16
CA ASN A 12 16.79 17.92 -13.51
C ASN A 12 16.74 16.62 -14.32
N TYR A 13 17.55 15.60 -13.95
CA TYR A 13 17.48 14.27 -14.57
C TYR A 13 16.35 13.40 -14.04
N TRP A 14 16.18 13.37 -12.70
CA TRP A 14 15.21 12.48 -12.04
C TRP A 14 13.80 13.07 -11.91
N MET A 15 13.67 14.39 -12.00
CA MET A 15 12.41 15.09 -11.83
C MET A 15 11.92 15.71 -13.15
N PRO A 16 10.60 15.82 -13.38
CA PRO A 16 9.51 15.34 -12.51
C PRO A 16 9.44 13.82 -12.49
N VAL A 17 8.94 13.25 -11.38
CA VAL A 17 8.72 11.80 -11.26
C VAL A 17 7.71 11.34 -12.31
N ASP A 18 8.00 10.26 -13.02
CA ASP A 18 7.18 9.80 -14.14
C ASP A 18 5.79 9.34 -13.69
N GLN A 19 5.71 8.61 -12.59
CA GLN A 19 4.46 8.10 -12.06
C GLN A 19 4.44 8.19 -10.53
N TYR A 20 3.44 8.88 -9.97
CA TYR A 20 3.12 8.86 -8.54
C TYR A 20 1.97 7.88 -8.31
N ILE A 21 2.13 6.98 -7.33
CA ILE A 21 1.11 6.01 -6.93
C ILE A 21 0.84 6.20 -5.45
N GLY A 22 -0.42 6.41 -5.08
CA GLY A 22 -0.80 6.59 -3.68
C GLY A 22 -2.30 6.76 -3.48
N GLY A 23 -2.73 6.75 -2.21
CA GLY A 23 -4.12 6.90 -1.86
C GLY A 23 -4.66 8.32 -2.13
N ILE A 24 -5.95 8.41 -2.36
CA ILE A 24 -6.65 9.65 -2.67
C ILE A 24 -6.54 10.69 -1.53
N GLU A 25 -6.37 10.24 -0.29
CA GLU A 25 -6.20 11.11 0.89
C GLU A 25 -5.00 12.06 0.77
N HIS A 26 -3.99 11.68 -0.03
CA HIS A 26 -2.81 12.50 -0.24
C HIS A 26 -3.04 13.68 -1.20
N ALA A 27 -4.17 13.76 -1.88
CA ALA A 27 -4.47 14.85 -2.81
C ALA A 27 -4.43 16.22 -2.13
N ILE A 28 -4.93 16.34 -0.91
CA ILE A 28 -4.94 17.58 -0.12
C ILE A 28 -3.69 17.72 0.76
N LEU A 29 -3.08 16.60 1.16
CA LEU A 29 -1.92 16.57 2.07
C LEU A 29 -0.61 16.62 1.30
N HIS A 30 -0.03 15.47 1.05
CA HIS A 30 1.30 15.34 0.45
C HIS A 30 1.40 15.95 -0.95
N LEU A 31 0.41 15.76 -1.81
CA LEU A 31 0.46 16.30 -3.18
C LEU A 31 0.44 17.82 -3.20
N LEU A 32 -0.34 18.47 -2.33
CA LEU A 32 -0.37 19.91 -2.21
C LEU A 32 0.98 20.46 -1.75
N TYR A 33 1.57 19.86 -0.72
CA TYR A 33 2.88 20.29 -0.21
C TYR A 33 3.99 20.06 -1.23
N SER A 34 4.03 18.91 -1.90
CA SER A 34 5.06 18.63 -2.90
C SER A 34 5.01 19.62 -4.07
N ARG A 35 3.82 19.98 -4.54
CA ARG A 35 3.64 21.02 -5.57
C ARG A 35 4.10 22.38 -5.08
N PHE A 36 3.73 22.77 -3.86
CA PHE A 36 4.15 24.03 -3.27
C PHE A 36 5.68 24.15 -3.18
N PHE A 37 6.35 23.12 -2.64
CA PHE A 37 7.80 23.09 -2.53
C PHE A 37 8.48 23.10 -3.90
N THR A 38 8.02 22.30 -4.85
CA THR A 38 8.59 22.28 -6.21
C THR A 38 8.53 23.66 -6.86
N LYS A 39 7.38 24.33 -6.80
CA LYS A 39 7.21 25.67 -7.36
C LYS A 39 8.04 26.72 -6.62
N GLY A 40 8.14 26.61 -5.29
CA GLY A 40 8.99 27.46 -4.47
C GLY A 40 10.47 27.31 -4.83
N LEU A 41 10.96 26.07 -4.91
CA LEU A 41 12.35 25.79 -5.30
C LEU A 41 12.69 26.32 -6.70
N SER A 42 11.82 26.11 -7.69
CA SER A 42 12.03 26.63 -9.04
C SER A 42 12.03 28.17 -9.12
N LYS A 43 11.27 28.84 -8.25
CA LYS A 43 11.32 30.31 -8.14
C LYS A 43 12.60 30.80 -7.48
N CYS A 44 13.10 30.09 -6.47
CA CYS A 44 14.31 30.49 -5.73
C CYS A 44 15.60 30.13 -6.46
N ASN A 45 15.59 29.01 -7.20
CA ASN A 45 16.73 28.55 -7.96
C ASN A 45 16.37 28.33 -9.45
N LYS A 46 16.73 29.29 -10.29
CA LYS A 46 16.44 29.28 -11.73
C LYS A 46 17.09 28.14 -12.52
N LYS A 47 18.07 27.43 -11.93
CA LYS A 47 18.67 26.25 -12.54
C LYS A 47 17.81 24.98 -12.39
N ILE A 48 16.80 25.03 -11.55
CA ILE A 48 15.78 23.99 -11.38
C ILE A 48 14.57 24.35 -12.23
N SER A 49 14.38 23.69 -13.38
CA SER A 49 13.31 24.00 -14.33
C SER A 49 12.06 23.13 -14.15
N LEU A 50 11.60 22.98 -12.91
CA LEU A 50 10.45 22.13 -12.57
C LEU A 50 9.20 22.98 -12.35
N SER A 51 8.11 22.67 -13.05
CA SER A 51 6.79 23.26 -12.81
C SER A 51 5.92 22.42 -11.91
N GLU A 52 6.03 21.10 -12.02
CA GLU A 52 5.27 20.11 -11.24
C GLU A 52 6.18 18.97 -10.78
N PRO A 53 5.94 18.36 -9.60
CA PRO A 53 6.77 17.28 -9.07
C PRO A 53 6.54 15.94 -9.76
N PHE A 54 5.33 15.71 -10.34
CA PHE A 54 4.91 14.46 -10.95
C PHE A 54 4.33 14.70 -12.34
N LYS A 55 4.64 13.82 -13.31
CA LYS A 55 4.03 13.83 -14.64
C LYS A 55 2.63 13.23 -14.63
N ASN A 56 2.48 12.10 -13.92
CA ASN A 56 1.24 11.34 -13.86
C ASN A 56 0.92 10.95 -12.42
N LEU A 57 -0.37 10.85 -12.14
CA LEU A 57 -0.92 10.36 -10.87
C LEU A 57 -1.71 9.08 -11.10
N PHE A 58 -1.49 8.10 -10.28
CA PHE A 58 -2.34 6.93 -10.15
C PHE A 58 -2.90 6.93 -8.72
N THR A 59 -4.11 7.47 -8.59
CA THR A 59 -4.74 7.64 -7.30
C THR A 59 -5.53 6.39 -6.96
N GLN A 60 -5.15 5.70 -5.88
CA GLN A 60 -5.82 4.50 -5.41
C GLN A 60 -6.93 4.83 -4.40
N GLY A 61 -7.97 3.98 -4.39
CA GLY A 61 -8.94 3.96 -3.29
C GLY A 61 -8.30 3.58 -1.95
N MET A 62 -9.09 3.64 -0.89
CA MET A 62 -8.62 3.28 0.44
C MET A 62 -8.43 1.78 0.57
N VAL A 63 -7.46 1.36 1.36
CA VAL A 63 -7.34 -0.04 1.77
C VAL A 63 -8.23 -0.26 2.99
N CYS A 64 -9.23 -1.11 2.82
CA CYS A 64 -10.26 -1.39 3.81
C CYS A 64 -10.09 -2.80 4.41
N HIS A 65 -10.47 -2.94 5.67
CA HIS A 65 -10.52 -4.22 6.35
C HIS A 65 -11.71 -4.27 7.30
N GLU A 66 -12.23 -5.47 7.54
CA GLU A 66 -13.25 -5.68 8.56
C GLU A 66 -12.76 -5.22 9.92
N SER A 67 -13.67 -4.72 10.73
CA SER A 67 -13.39 -4.35 12.12
C SER A 67 -13.98 -5.37 13.08
N TYR A 68 -13.29 -5.61 14.18
CA TYR A 68 -13.67 -6.65 15.15
C TYR A 68 -13.84 -6.07 16.54
N LYS A 69 -14.90 -6.49 17.23
CA LYS A 69 -15.17 -6.12 18.64
C LYS A 69 -15.42 -7.35 19.49
N ASP A 70 -14.96 -7.30 20.74
CA ASP A 70 -15.41 -8.23 21.76
C ASP A 70 -16.85 -7.90 22.23
N LEU A 71 -17.40 -8.75 23.08
CA LEU A 71 -18.75 -8.57 23.63
C LEU A 71 -18.89 -7.33 24.55
N ASN A 72 -17.76 -6.80 25.03
CA ASN A 72 -17.70 -5.58 25.83
C ASN A 72 -17.56 -4.31 24.98
N GLY A 73 -17.49 -4.45 23.64
CA GLY A 73 -17.36 -3.35 22.69
C GLY A 73 -15.92 -2.88 22.45
N ASN A 74 -14.91 -3.56 22.99
CA ASN A 74 -13.51 -3.21 22.75
C ASN A 74 -13.06 -3.69 21.37
N TRP A 75 -12.29 -2.85 20.67
CA TRP A 75 -11.71 -3.19 19.39
C TRP A 75 -10.61 -4.25 19.52
N LEU A 76 -10.59 -5.20 18.59
CA LEU A 76 -9.61 -6.28 18.49
C LEU A 76 -8.82 -6.14 17.21
N TYR A 77 -7.52 -6.52 17.26
CA TYR A 77 -6.72 -6.67 16.05
C TYR A 77 -7.13 -7.93 15.28
N PRO A 78 -7.00 -7.96 13.93
CA PRO A 78 -7.26 -9.15 13.14
C PRO A 78 -6.50 -10.39 13.62
N GLU A 79 -5.29 -10.19 14.16
CA GLU A 79 -4.45 -11.25 14.70
C GLU A 79 -5.01 -11.92 15.95
N GLU A 80 -5.84 -11.21 16.73
CA GLU A 80 -6.49 -11.70 17.95
C GLU A 80 -7.73 -12.55 17.64
N VAL A 81 -8.19 -12.50 16.38
CA VAL A 81 -9.44 -13.13 15.93
C VAL A 81 -9.14 -14.38 15.11
N GLN A 82 -9.97 -15.40 15.28
CA GLN A 82 -9.97 -16.62 14.48
C GLN A 82 -11.34 -16.80 13.82
N LYS A 83 -11.34 -16.93 12.50
CA LYS A 83 -12.52 -17.32 11.73
C LYS A 83 -12.78 -18.82 11.94
N ILE A 84 -13.99 -19.18 12.33
CA ILE A 84 -14.44 -20.56 12.44
C ILE A 84 -15.18 -20.97 11.16
N ASP A 85 -16.11 -20.12 10.73
CA ASP A 85 -16.84 -20.22 9.47
C ASP A 85 -17.17 -18.84 8.93
N ASP A 86 -17.98 -18.73 7.87
CA ASP A 86 -18.26 -17.44 7.22
C ASP A 86 -19.01 -16.43 8.08
N GLN A 87 -19.67 -16.87 9.15
CA GLN A 87 -20.45 -16.00 10.03
C GLN A 87 -19.92 -15.97 11.48
N ASN A 88 -19.06 -16.92 11.85
CA ASN A 88 -18.62 -17.08 13.21
C ASN A 88 -17.14 -16.79 13.40
N PHE A 89 -16.87 -15.82 14.21
CA PHE A 89 -15.54 -15.39 14.59
C PHE A 89 -15.39 -15.44 16.10
N ILE A 90 -14.23 -15.89 16.57
CA ILE A 90 -13.92 -15.99 17.99
C ILE A 90 -12.58 -15.35 18.31
N LYS A 91 -12.43 -14.90 19.53
CA LYS A 91 -11.17 -14.45 20.08
C LYS A 91 -10.25 -15.66 20.33
N LYS A 92 -8.99 -15.59 19.91
CA LYS A 92 -8.05 -16.73 20.00
C LYS A 92 -7.76 -17.15 21.42
N ILE A 93 -7.70 -16.18 22.34
CA ILE A 93 -7.29 -16.39 23.74
C ILE A 93 -8.34 -17.18 24.54
N ASP A 94 -9.57 -16.74 24.54
CA ASP A 94 -10.63 -17.23 25.44
C ASP A 94 -11.82 -17.87 24.70
N LYS A 95 -11.73 -17.95 23.36
CA LYS A 95 -12.75 -18.49 22.47
C LYS A 95 -14.10 -17.82 22.55
N THR A 96 -14.16 -16.62 23.12
CA THR A 96 -15.38 -15.81 23.15
C THR A 96 -15.77 -15.33 21.77
N LYS A 97 -17.08 -15.14 21.55
CA LYS A 97 -17.63 -14.66 20.28
C LYS A 97 -17.16 -13.24 19.98
N VAL A 98 -16.81 -12.99 18.70
CA VAL A 98 -16.44 -11.67 18.19
C VAL A 98 -17.55 -11.13 17.30
N ILE A 99 -17.80 -9.83 17.43
CA ILE A 99 -18.72 -9.08 16.58
C ILE A 99 -17.91 -8.52 15.41
N VAL A 100 -18.29 -8.88 14.20
CA VAL A 100 -17.65 -8.39 12.96
C VAL A 100 -18.41 -7.17 12.45
N GLY A 101 -17.69 -6.08 12.25
CA GLY A 101 -18.20 -4.88 11.61
C GLY A 101 -17.93 -4.88 10.10
N PRO A 102 -18.47 -3.90 9.37
CA PRO A 102 -18.23 -3.78 7.94
C PRO A 102 -16.76 -3.53 7.63
N ALA A 103 -16.35 -3.86 6.40
CA ALA A 103 -15.07 -3.44 5.87
C ALA A 103 -15.05 -1.91 5.74
N GLU A 104 -14.07 -1.29 6.37
CA GLU A 104 -13.91 0.16 6.40
C GLU A 104 -12.42 0.52 6.34
N SER A 105 -12.12 1.77 6.04
CA SER A 105 -10.76 2.29 5.98
C SER A 105 -9.96 1.92 7.22
N MET A 106 -8.75 1.39 7.02
CA MET A 106 -7.87 0.95 8.11
C MET A 106 -7.49 2.10 9.03
N SER A 107 -7.59 1.88 10.33
CA SER A 107 -7.29 2.89 11.36
C SER A 107 -6.75 2.24 12.62
N LYS A 108 -5.73 2.86 13.22
CA LYS A 108 -5.14 2.41 14.48
C LYS A 108 -6.16 2.45 15.63
N SER A 109 -7.07 3.40 15.64
CA SER A 109 -8.09 3.54 16.67
C SER A 109 -9.11 2.39 16.66
N LYS A 110 -9.41 1.84 15.49
CA LYS A 110 -10.31 0.70 15.31
C LYS A 110 -9.58 -0.65 15.30
N LYS A 111 -8.27 -0.62 15.38
CA LYS A 111 -7.39 -1.80 15.35
C LYS A 111 -7.60 -2.72 14.11
N ASN A 112 -8.19 -2.21 13.03
CA ASN A 112 -8.42 -2.98 11.81
C ASN A 112 -7.26 -2.85 10.81
N THR A 113 -6.07 -2.58 11.29
CA THR A 113 -4.85 -2.44 10.48
C THR A 113 -4.14 -3.77 10.31
N ILE A 114 -3.58 -3.97 9.13
CA ILE A 114 -2.67 -5.07 8.80
C ILE A 114 -1.23 -4.54 8.88
N ASP A 115 -0.35 -5.31 9.48
CA ASP A 115 1.07 -4.98 9.57
C ASP A 115 1.78 -5.29 8.25
N PRO A 116 2.22 -4.27 7.49
CA PRO A 116 2.89 -4.50 6.21
C PRO A 116 4.22 -5.24 6.35
N GLU A 117 4.96 -5.05 7.44
CA GLU A 117 6.24 -5.74 7.66
C GLU A 117 6.05 -7.25 7.77
N LYS A 118 5.01 -7.70 8.49
CA LYS A 118 4.66 -9.12 8.57
C LYS A 118 4.27 -9.69 7.21
N MET A 119 3.49 -8.94 6.42
CA MET A 119 3.08 -9.37 5.09
C MET A 119 4.28 -9.49 4.16
N ILE A 120 5.18 -8.51 4.17
CA ILE A 120 6.41 -8.52 3.38
C ILE A 120 7.31 -9.69 3.79
N LYS A 121 7.44 -9.95 5.10
CA LYS A 121 8.24 -11.07 5.60
C LYS A 121 7.68 -12.43 5.18
N ASN A 122 6.35 -12.58 5.14
CA ASN A 122 5.70 -13.86 4.85
C ASN A 122 5.57 -14.13 3.35
N TYR A 123 5.31 -13.10 2.54
CA TYR A 123 4.95 -13.25 1.12
C TYR A 123 5.85 -12.49 0.14
N GLY A 124 6.77 -11.68 0.64
CA GLY A 124 7.62 -10.80 -0.16
C GLY A 124 6.93 -9.49 -0.56
N ALA A 125 7.74 -8.45 -0.77
CA ALA A 125 7.25 -7.11 -1.11
C ALA A 125 6.48 -7.10 -2.45
N ASP A 126 6.94 -7.83 -3.43
CA ASP A 126 6.33 -7.86 -4.76
C ASP A 126 4.93 -8.45 -4.74
N SER A 127 4.67 -9.47 -3.89
CA SER A 127 3.34 -10.05 -3.73
C SER A 127 2.34 -9.06 -3.16
N VAL A 128 2.76 -8.29 -2.15
CA VAL A 128 1.92 -7.25 -1.54
C VAL A 128 1.64 -6.13 -2.54
N ARG A 129 2.67 -5.66 -3.23
CA ARG A 129 2.54 -4.61 -4.27
C ARG A 129 1.64 -5.07 -5.41
N TRP A 130 1.84 -6.30 -5.89
CA TRP A 130 1.00 -6.87 -6.95
C TRP A 130 -0.46 -6.96 -6.52
N PHE A 131 -0.75 -7.46 -5.32
CA PHE A 131 -2.10 -7.53 -4.79
C PHE A 131 -2.75 -6.14 -4.78
N ILE A 132 -2.12 -5.15 -4.15
CA ILE A 132 -2.68 -3.79 -4.04
C ILE A 132 -2.97 -3.15 -5.41
N LEU A 133 -2.12 -3.39 -6.41
CA LEU A 133 -2.26 -2.77 -7.73
C LEU A 133 -3.20 -3.53 -8.67
N SER A 134 -3.46 -4.82 -8.43
CA SER A 134 -4.21 -5.67 -9.35
C SER A 134 -5.59 -6.10 -8.84
N ASP A 135 -5.87 -5.95 -7.54
CA ASP A 135 -7.09 -6.47 -6.94
C ASP A 135 -8.34 -5.68 -7.36
N SER A 136 -8.22 -4.37 -7.40
CA SER A 136 -9.35 -3.50 -7.68
C SER A 136 -8.98 -2.40 -8.68
N PRO A 137 -9.95 -1.89 -9.47
CA PRO A 137 -9.75 -0.66 -10.24
C PRO A 137 -9.33 0.50 -9.34
N PRO A 138 -8.51 1.44 -9.81
CA PRO A 138 -7.95 2.52 -8.98
C PRO A 138 -9.01 3.40 -8.32
N GLU A 139 -10.20 3.51 -8.90
CA GLU A 139 -11.30 4.30 -8.37
C GLU A 139 -12.07 3.63 -7.22
N LYS A 140 -11.78 2.35 -6.97
CA LYS A 140 -12.47 1.57 -5.92
C LYS A 140 -11.55 1.29 -4.74
N ASP A 141 -12.17 1.18 -3.58
CA ASP A 141 -11.47 0.73 -2.39
C ASP A 141 -11.00 -0.72 -2.53
N VAL A 142 -9.79 -0.99 -2.04
CA VAL A 142 -9.21 -2.33 -2.00
C VAL A 142 -9.64 -2.98 -0.69
N GLN A 143 -10.39 -4.06 -0.76
CA GLN A 143 -10.68 -4.85 0.42
C GLN A 143 -9.52 -5.81 0.69
N TRP A 144 -8.85 -5.62 1.83
CA TRP A 144 -7.73 -6.48 2.21
C TRP A 144 -8.17 -7.95 2.33
N SER A 145 -7.37 -8.82 1.76
CA SER A 145 -7.58 -10.26 1.78
C SER A 145 -6.26 -11.01 1.81
N ASP A 146 -6.01 -11.77 2.87
CA ASP A 146 -4.82 -12.62 2.96
C ASP A 146 -4.79 -13.66 1.81
N ILE A 147 -5.96 -14.15 1.40
CA ILE A 147 -6.10 -15.07 0.26
C ILE A 147 -5.67 -14.36 -1.03
N GLY A 148 -6.01 -13.08 -1.19
CA GLY A 148 -5.59 -12.26 -2.33
C GLY A 148 -4.08 -12.14 -2.41
N VAL A 149 -3.41 -11.84 -1.28
CA VAL A 149 -1.93 -11.76 -1.21
C VAL A 149 -1.28 -13.11 -1.51
N ILE A 150 -1.82 -14.22 -0.98
CA ILE A 150 -1.35 -15.59 -1.27
C ILE A 150 -1.50 -15.90 -2.78
N SER A 151 -2.60 -15.49 -3.38
CA SER A 151 -2.85 -15.69 -4.82
C SER A 151 -1.87 -14.89 -5.67
N ALA A 152 -1.60 -13.65 -5.29
CA ALA A 152 -0.57 -12.82 -5.91
C ALA A 152 0.82 -13.47 -5.82
N ASN A 153 1.18 -14.00 -4.66
CA ASN A 153 2.45 -14.71 -4.47
C ASN A 153 2.54 -15.94 -5.39
N LYS A 154 1.51 -16.76 -5.46
CA LYS A 154 1.47 -17.92 -6.35
C LYS A 154 1.60 -17.53 -7.83
N PHE A 155 0.98 -16.43 -8.23
CA PHE A 155 1.12 -15.90 -9.59
C PHE A 155 2.57 -15.50 -9.89
N LEU A 156 3.19 -14.72 -9.02
CA LEU A 156 4.59 -14.31 -9.18
C LEU A 156 5.55 -15.48 -9.21
N GLN A 157 5.34 -16.51 -8.38
CA GLN A 157 6.14 -17.74 -8.43
C GLN A 157 6.07 -18.42 -9.81
N LYS A 158 4.87 -18.45 -10.43
CA LYS A 158 4.73 -18.98 -11.79
C LYS A 158 5.51 -18.15 -12.82
N VAL A 159 5.49 -16.81 -12.70
CA VAL A 159 6.26 -15.91 -13.57
C VAL A 159 7.76 -16.16 -13.42
N TYR A 160 8.27 -16.22 -12.19
CA TYR A 160 9.68 -16.52 -11.92
C TYR A 160 10.11 -17.89 -12.47
N ASN A 161 9.26 -18.92 -12.25
CA ASN A 161 9.53 -20.25 -12.79
C ASN A 161 9.58 -20.26 -14.32
N LEU A 162 8.69 -19.52 -14.97
CA LEU A 162 8.70 -19.40 -16.44
C LEU A 162 9.99 -18.74 -16.93
N ILE A 163 10.39 -17.63 -16.32
CA ILE A 163 11.65 -16.94 -16.64
C ILE A 163 12.83 -17.89 -16.46
N PHE A 164 12.90 -18.61 -15.34
CA PHE A 164 13.95 -19.57 -15.07
C PHE A 164 14.03 -20.69 -16.13
N LEU A 165 12.88 -21.22 -16.55
CA LEU A 165 12.83 -22.26 -17.59
C LEU A 165 13.27 -21.74 -18.96
N ILE A 166 12.95 -20.48 -19.30
CA ILE A 166 13.37 -19.85 -20.53
C ILE A 166 14.89 -19.65 -20.52
N THR A 167 15.43 -19.06 -19.45
CA THR A 167 16.88 -18.80 -19.35
C THR A 167 17.69 -20.09 -19.38
N LYS A 168 17.25 -21.13 -18.66
CA LYS A 168 17.92 -22.44 -18.66
C LYS A 168 17.93 -23.14 -20.01
N ARG A 169 16.98 -22.85 -20.91
CA ARG A 169 16.94 -23.42 -22.26
C ARG A 169 17.78 -22.63 -23.28
N SER A 170 18.20 -21.45 -22.90
CA SER A 170 19.03 -20.57 -23.76
C SER A 170 20.52 -20.79 -23.54
N GLU A 171 20.91 -21.59 -22.56
CA GLU A 171 22.25 -22.13 -22.34
C GLU A 171 22.41 -23.51 -23.05
#